data_9f010b42d8d35527917806afd57c9807
#
_entry.id   9f010b42d8d35527917806afd57c9807
#
_cell.length_a   1.000
_cell.length_b   1.000
_cell.length_c   1.000
_cell.angle_alpha   90.00
_cell.angle_beta   90.00
_cell.angle_gamma   90.00
#
_symmetry.space_group_name_H-M   'P 1'
#
loop_
_entity.id
_entity.type
_entity.pdbx_description
1 polymer ?
#
loop_
_entity_poly.entity_id
_entity_poly.type
_entity_poly.pdbx_seq_one_letter_code
_entity_poly.pdbx_strand_id
1 'polypeptide(L)'
;KVMEHPLLILDEADKLSDSVLYFFITLYNQLEDECGIVLCATNHLEKKLSRGIKLNRKGYTEIWSRIGRKCIPLRGVSAKDIAKVCEANGVCDHRDIDGIIEDSDCDLRRVKRKVHATIKAKGNSCNNE
;
A
#
# COMPACT_ATOMS: atom_id res chain seq x y z
N LYS A 1 -28.93 17.11 -0.20
CA LYS A 1 -27.97 16.59 -1.20
C LYS A 1 -26.65 16.42 -0.47
N VAL A 2 -26.32 15.20 -0.09
CA VAL A 2 -25.01 14.88 0.47
C VAL A 2 -24.02 15.13 -0.63
N MET A 3 -23.12 16.10 -0.48
CA MET A 3 -22.00 16.28 -1.40
C MET A 3 -21.04 15.13 -1.13
N GLU A 4 -21.05 14.14 -2.00
CA GLU A 4 -20.07 13.06 -1.98
C GLU A 4 -18.77 13.63 -2.52
N HIS A 5 -17.74 13.63 -1.69
CA HIS A 5 -16.38 13.96 -2.12
C HIS A 5 -15.66 12.63 -2.40
N PRO A 6 -15.63 12.17 -3.65
CA PRO A 6 -15.00 10.91 -4.00
C PRO A 6 -13.49 10.96 -3.74
N LEU A 7 -12.90 9.80 -3.47
CA LEU A 7 -11.47 9.62 -3.32
C LEU A 7 -10.96 8.63 -4.37
N LEU A 8 -10.08 9.09 -5.24
CA LEU A 8 -9.39 8.25 -6.21
C LEU A 8 -8.05 7.79 -5.63
N ILE A 9 -7.87 6.47 -5.52
CA ILE A 9 -6.62 5.87 -5.07
C ILE A 9 -5.96 5.18 -6.25
N LEU A 10 -4.77 5.62 -6.62
CA LEU A 10 -3.95 5.01 -7.67
C LEU A 10 -2.82 4.23 -7.00
N ASP A 11 -2.96 2.91 -6.96
CA ASP A 11 -1.93 2.02 -6.41
C ASP A 11 -0.86 1.69 -7.46
N GLU A 12 0.33 1.31 -6.99
CA GLU A 12 1.49 1.01 -7.84
C GLU A 12 1.88 2.15 -8.80
N ALA A 13 1.72 3.40 -8.38
CA ALA A 13 1.97 4.56 -9.23
C ALA A 13 3.43 4.70 -9.71
N ASP A 14 4.37 4.01 -9.09
CA ASP A 14 5.76 3.91 -9.55
C ASP A 14 5.91 3.12 -10.86
N LYS A 15 4.95 2.28 -11.21
CA LYS A 15 4.92 1.51 -12.47
C LYS A 15 4.34 2.30 -13.65
N LEU A 16 3.76 3.46 -13.42
CA LEU A 16 3.22 4.30 -14.47
C LEU A 16 4.33 4.78 -15.40
N SER A 17 4.09 4.75 -16.71
CA SER A 17 5.00 5.33 -17.70
C SER A 17 5.07 6.86 -17.58
N ASP A 18 6.10 7.47 -18.18
CA ASP A 18 6.24 8.93 -18.17
C ASP A 18 5.06 9.63 -18.86
N SER A 19 4.49 9.02 -19.91
CA SER A 19 3.31 9.54 -20.61
C SER A 19 2.06 9.53 -19.72
N VAL A 20 1.86 8.46 -18.94
CA VAL A 20 0.73 8.36 -18.01
C VAL A 20 0.91 9.33 -16.83
N LEU A 21 2.13 9.46 -16.30
CA LEU A 21 2.43 10.46 -15.29
C LEU A 21 2.17 11.89 -15.81
N TYR A 22 2.48 12.16 -17.07
CA TYR A 22 2.18 13.44 -17.67
C TYR A 22 0.66 13.66 -17.81
N PHE A 23 -0.09 12.62 -18.18
CA PHE A 23 -1.54 12.69 -18.22
C PHE A 23 -2.18 12.94 -16.85
N PHE A 24 -1.52 12.53 -15.77
CA PHE A 24 -1.96 12.83 -14.41
C PHE A 24 -2.17 14.33 -14.16
N ILE A 25 -1.41 15.20 -14.81
CA ILE A 25 -1.59 16.65 -14.73
C ILE A 25 -2.98 17.06 -15.23
N THR A 26 -3.38 16.51 -16.38
CA THR A 26 -4.70 16.78 -16.96
C THR A 26 -5.80 16.22 -16.06
N LEU A 27 -5.63 15.00 -15.57
CA LEU A 27 -6.59 14.37 -14.65
C LEU A 27 -6.76 15.21 -13.37
N TYR A 28 -5.65 15.62 -12.75
CA TYR A 28 -5.68 16.45 -11.57
C TYR A 28 -6.44 17.75 -11.82
N ASN A 29 -6.12 18.47 -12.90
CA ASN A 29 -6.76 19.74 -13.22
C ASN A 29 -8.27 19.61 -13.49
N GLN A 30 -8.73 18.46 -13.98
CA GLN A 30 -10.16 18.20 -14.20
C GLN A 30 -10.91 17.85 -12.91
N LEU A 31 -10.21 17.29 -11.92
CA LEU A 31 -10.80 16.80 -10.68
C LEU A 31 -10.49 17.70 -9.48
N GLU A 32 -9.78 18.83 -9.71
CA GLU A 32 -9.44 19.79 -8.65
C GLU A 32 -10.72 20.25 -7.96
N ASP A 33 -10.72 20.25 -6.63
CA ASP A 33 -11.85 20.58 -5.75
C ASP A 33 -13.05 19.60 -5.78
N GLU A 34 -13.11 18.66 -6.70
CA GLU A 34 -14.20 17.69 -6.79
C GLU A 34 -13.83 16.31 -6.24
N CYS A 35 -12.55 15.93 -6.30
CA CYS A 35 -12.09 14.58 -5.96
C CYS A 35 -10.75 14.62 -5.24
N GLY A 36 -10.66 13.93 -4.10
CA GLY A 36 -9.36 13.65 -3.48
C GLY A 36 -8.57 12.64 -4.30
N ILE A 37 -7.26 12.83 -4.46
CA ILE A 37 -6.40 11.89 -5.18
C ILE A 37 -5.26 11.44 -4.28
N VAL A 38 -5.09 10.11 -4.15
CA VAL A 38 -3.98 9.49 -3.42
C VAL A 38 -3.17 8.61 -4.37
N LEU A 39 -1.87 8.85 -4.42
CA LEU A 39 -0.92 7.99 -5.12
C LEU A 39 -0.21 7.09 -4.12
N CYS A 40 -0.42 5.78 -4.24
CA CYS A 40 0.30 4.77 -3.48
C CYS A 40 1.43 4.21 -4.35
N ALA A 41 2.64 4.16 -3.81
CA ALA A 41 3.80 3.71 -4.57
C ALA A 41 4.93 3.28 -3.65
N THR A 42 5.91 2.59 -4.19
CA THR A 42 7.19 2.39 -3.53
C THR A 42 8.02 3.68 -3.58
N ASN A 43 9.13 3.73 -2.86
CA ASN A 43 10.08 4.86 -2.89
C ASN A 43 10.68 5.13 -4.30
N HIS A 44 10.42 4.23 -5.26
CA HIS A 44 10.83 4.42 -6.64
C HIS A 44 10.11 5.58 -7.32
N LEU A 45 8.85 5.87 -6.95
CA LEU A 45 8.15 7.03 -7.50
C LEU A 45 8.84 8.34 -7.13
N GLU A 46 9.19 8.53 -5.86
CA GLU A 46 9.89 9.72 -5.39
C GLU A 46 11.26 9.88 -6.08
N LYS A 47 12.02 8.79 -6.19
CA LYS A 47 13.29 8.78 -6.94
C LYS A 47 13.11 9.12 -8.42
N LYS A 48 12.06 8.59 -9.05
CA LYS A 48 11.70 8.87 -10.45
C LYS A 48 11.38 10.35 -10.64
N LEU A 49 10.54 10.92 -9.77
CA LEU A 49 10.18 12.33 -9.82
C LEU A 49 11.41 13.24 -9.60
N SER A 50 12.19 12.98 -8.57
CA SER A 50 13.43 13.72 -8.28
C SER A 50 14.41 13.71 -9.45
N ARG A 51 14.58 12.54 -10.08
CA ARG A 51 15.45 12.39 -11.27
C ARG A 51 14.88 13.16 -12.47
N GLY A 52 13.57 13.09 -12.70
CA GLY A 52 12.89 13.81 -13.77
C GLY A 52 13.04 15.32 -13.64
N ILE A 53 12.90 15.85 -12.43
CA ILE A 53 13.09 17.28 -12.11
C ILE A 53 14.56 17.69 -12.35
N LYS A 54 15.53 16.92 -11.84
CA LYS A 54 16.96 17.19 -12.03
C LYS A 54 17.37 17.21 -13.51
N LEU A 55 16.76 16.38 -14.32
CA LEU A 55 17.00 16.30 -15.76
C LEU A 55 16.12 17.26 -16.57
N ASN A 56 15.39 18.15 -15.90
CA ASN A 56 14.45 19.11 -16.49
C ASN A 56 13.47 18.47 -17.51
N ARG A 57 12.97 17.25 -17.18
CA ARG A 57 12.00 16.56 -18.01
C ARG A 57 10.64 17.26 -17.93
N LYS A 58 9.98 17.34 -19.09
CA LYS A 58 8.66 18.00 -19.20
C LYS A 58 7.63 17.37 -18.24
N GLY A 59 6.93 18.22 -17.47
CA GLY A 59 5.83 17.84 -16.61
C GLY A 59 6.22 17.37 -15.20
N TYR A 60 7.47 17.00 -14.96
CA TYR A 60 7.87 16.45 -13.65
C TYR A 60 7.77 17.46 -12.51
N THR A 61 8.14 18.70 -12.75
CA THR A 61 7.99 19.79 -11.76
C THR A 61 6.51 20.06 -11.45
N GLU A 62 5.68 20.00 -12.48
CA GLU A 62 4.24 20.19 -12.34
C GLU A 62 3.59 19.07 -11.53
N ILE A 63 3.91 17.79 -11.85
CA ILE A 63 3.45 16.63 -11.09
C ILE A 63 3.85 16.77 -9.62
N TRP A 64 5.12 17.09 -9.35
CA TRP A 64 5.62 17.27 -7.99
C TRP A 64 4.87 18.36 -7.22
N SER A 65 4.52 19.46 -7.90
CA SER A 65 3.71 20.52 -7.31
C SER A 65 2.30 20.05 -6.94
N ARG A 66 1.63 19.29 -7.81
CA ARG A 66 0.25 18.81 -7.60
C ARG A 66 0.12 17.76 -6.50
N ILE A 67 1.11 16.92 -6.31
CA ILE A 67 1.15 15.98 -5.17
C ILE A 67 1.58 16.67 -3.85
N GLY A 68 1.63 18.00 -3.81
CA GLY A 68 1.92 18.76 -2.61
C GLY A 68 3.39 18.78 -2.19
N ARG A 69 4.32 18.38 -3.06
CA ARG A 69 5.78 18.32 -2.85
C ARG A 69 6.19 17.50 -1.64
N LYS A 70 5.37 16.51 -1.27
CA LYS A 70 5.57 15.70 -0.09
C LYS A 70 5.18 14.25 -0.35
N CYS A 71 6.04 13.33 0.08
CA CYS A 71 5.71 11.92 0.21
C CYS A 71 5.53 11.58 1.69
N ILE A 72 4.53 10.77 1.99
CA ILE A 72 4.27 10.29 3.35
C ILE A 72 4.83 8.87 3.43
N PRO A 73 5.97 8.64 4.13
CA PRO A 73 6.53 7.32 4.22
C PRO A 73 5.67 6.46 5.16
N LEU A 74 5.28 5.28 4.70
CA LEU A 74 4.70 4.25 5.54
C LEU A 74 5.82 3.49 6.25
N ARG A 75 5.62 3.22 7.53
CA ARG A 75 6.54 2.39 8.29
C ARG A 75 6.44 0.94 7.83
N GLY A 76 7.56 0.22 7.89
CA GLY A 76 7.56 -1.22 7.67
C GLY A 76 6.69 -1.94 8.71
N VAL A 77 6.25 -3.13 8.35
CA VAL A 77 5.46 -4.01 9.21
C VAL A 77 6.32 -4.48 10.39
N SER A 78 5.81 -4.37 11.60
CA SER A 78 6.45 -4.83 12.82
C SER A 78 5.89 -6.18 13.29
N ALA A 79 6.60 -6.89 14.16
CA ALA A 79 6.12 -8.10 14.81
C ALA A 79 4.77 -7.88 15.53
N LYS A 80 4.59 -6.70 16.15
CA LYS A 80 3.32 -6.32 16.79
C LYS A 80 2.16 -6.20 15.80
N ASP A 81 2.44 -5.71 14.59
CA ASP A 81 1.41 -5.61 13.55
C ASP A 81 1.03 -7.00 13.04
N ILE A 82 2.01 -7.90 12.90
CA ILE A 82 1.77 -9.30 12.53
C ILE A 82 0.92 -10.00 13.58
N ALA A 83 1.24 -9.84 14.86
CA ALA A 83 0.46 -10.42 15.96
C ALA A 83 -1.01 -9.97 15.90
N LYS A 84 -1.26 -8.66 15.71
CA LYS A 84 -2.62 -8.12 15.56
C LYS A 84 -3.35 -8.71 14.34
N VAL A 85 -2.65 -8.91 13.22
CA VAL A 85 -3.23 -9.55 12.04
C VAL A 85 -3.60 -11.01 12.34
N CYS A 86 -2.76 -11.75 13.06
CA CYS A 86 -3.04 -13.12 13.49
C CYS A 86 -4.29 -13.18 14.38
N GLU A 87 -4.33 -12.37 15.43
CA GLU A 87 -5.44 -12.27 16.39
C GLU A 87 -6.76 -11.90 15.70
N ALA A 88 -6.74 -10.88 14.84
CA ALA A 88 -7.90 -10.43 14.09
C ALA A 88 -8.45 -11.49 13.13
N ASN A 89 -7.65 -12.48 12.77
CA ASN A 89 -8.04 -13.62 11.93
C ASN A 89 -8.26 -14.92 12.71
N GLY A 90 -8.33 -14.85 14.06
CA GLY A 90 -8.66 -16.01 14.90
C GLY A 90 -7.48 -16.90 15.27
N VAL A 91 -6.25 -16.49 15.00
CA VAL A 91 -5.04 -17.18 15.48
C VAL A 91 -4.61 -16.51 16.79
N CYS A 92 -4.96 -17.11 17.95
CA CYS A 92 -4.72 -16.54 19.27
C CYS A 92 -3.65 -17.29 20.08
N ASP A 93 -3.19 -18.43 19.59
CA ASP A 93 -2.12 -19.19 20.25
C ASP A 93 -0.77 -18.49 20.05
N HIS A 94 -0.10 -18.14 21.15
CA HIS A 94 1.18 -17.44 21.10
C HIS A 94 2.27 -18.19 20.32
N ARG A 95 2.31 -19.51 20.42
CA ARG A 95 3.29 -20.33 19.68
C ARG A 95 3.09 -20.25 18.17
N ASP A 96 1.83 -20.24 17.73
CA ASP A 96 1.49 -20.09 16.30
C ASP A 96 1.83 -18.67 15.83
N ILE A 97 1.52 -17.66 16.64
CA ILE A 97 1.83 -16.26 16.31
C ILE A 97 3.33 -16.05 16.20
N ASP A 98 4.11 -16.54 17.16
CA ASP A 98 5.58 -16.43 17.15
C ASP A 98 6.18 -17.15 15.93
N GLY A 99 5.70 -18.35 15.60
CA GLY A 99 6.11 -19.05 14.39
C GLY A 99 5.77 -18.32 13.10
N ILE A 100 4.60 -17.65 13.04
CA ILE A 100 4.22 -16.83 11.89
C ILE A 100 5.11 -15.59 11.78
N ILE A 101 5.42 -14.94 12.88
CA ILE A 101 6.31 -13.77 12.93
C ILE A 101 7.69 -14.15 12.39
N GLU A 102 8.28 -15.22 12.92
CA GLU A 102 9.61 -15.70 12.55
C GLU A 102 9.68 -16.09 11.06
N ASP A 103 8.72 -16.89 10.61
CA ASP A 103 8.67 -17.40 9.24
C ASP A 103 8.29 -16.36 8.18
N SER A 104 7.63 -15.27 8.55
CA SER A 104 7.08 -14.31 7.57
C SER A 104 8.08 -13.26 7.10
N ASP A 105 9.15 -13.02 7.87
CA ASP A 105 10.14 -11.99 7.57
C ASP A 105 9.49 -10.61 7.29
N CYS A 106 8.49 -10.24 8.09
CA CYS A 106 7.70 -9.02 7.95
C CYS A 106 6.96 -8.84 6.59
N ASP A 107 6.81 -9.91 5.80
CA ASP A 107 6.03 -9.90 4.56
C ASP A 107 4.56 -10.27 4.85
N LEU A 108 3.65 -9.30 4.75
CA LEU A 108 2.21 -9.51 4.98
C LEU A 108 1.58 -10.56 4.03
N ARG A 109 2.11 -10.77 2.83
CA ARG A 109 1.62 -11.81 1.93
C ARG A 109 1.97 -13.20 2.48
N ARG A 110 3.14 -13.33 3.10
CA ARG A 110 3.55 -14.57 3.79
C ARG A 110 2.72 -14.75 5.06
N VAL A 111 2.53 -13.69 5.86
CA VAL A 111 1.65 -13.71 7.04
C VAL A 111 0.26 -14.21 6.67
N LYS A 112 -0.39 -13.63 5.67
CA LYS A 112 -1.73 -14.06 5.20
C LYS A 112 -1.78 -15.54 4.86
N ARG A 113 -0.78 -16.06 4.14
CA ARG A 113 -0.71 -17.49 3.78
C ARG A 113 -0.54 -18.38 4.99
N LYS A 114 0.32 -18.01 5.95
CA LYS A 114 0.57 -18.76 7.18
C LYS A 114 -0.66 -18.79 8.08
N VAL A 115 -1.29 -17.64 8.32
CA VAL A 115 -2.56 -17.53 9.07
C VAL A 115 -3.61 -18.48 8.47
N HIS A 116 -3.81 -18.43 7.15
CA HIS A 116 -4.77 -19.31 6.48
C HIS A 116 -4.44 -20.80 6.67
N ALA A 117 -3.16 -21.19 6.56
CA ALA A 117 -2.71 -22.56 6.77
C ALA A 117 -2.94 -23.04 8.21
N THR A 118 -2.64 -22.19 9.21
CA THR A 118 -2.84 -22.48 10.64
C THR A 118 -4.32 -22.70 10.96
N ILE A 119 -5.21 -21.82 10.45
CA ILE A 119 -6.66 -21.95 10.66
C ILE A 119 -7.17 -23.27 10.04
N LYS A 120 -6.74 -23.57 8.81
CA LYS A 120 -7.16 -24.79 8.11
C LYS A 120 -6.68 -26.06 8.83
N ALA A 121 -5.48 -26.07 9.36
CA ALA A 121 -4.94 -27.18 10.12
C ALA A 121 -5.75 -27.43 11.40
N LYS A 122 -6.13 -26.39 12.13
CA LYS A 122 -6.94 -26.48 13.36
C LYS A 122 -8.40 -26.88 13.06
N GLY A 123 -8.99 -26.38 11.97
CA GLY A 123 -10.34 -26.75 11.55
C GLY A 123 -10.47 -28.22 11.14
N ASN A 124 -9.43 -28.82 10.60
CA ASN A 124 -9.42 -30.25 10.27
C ASN A 124 -9.23 -31.17 11.49
N SER A 125 -8.66 -30.64 12.58
CA SER A 125 -8.48 -31.40 13.83
C SER A 125 -9.78 -31.54 14.62
N CYS A 126 -10.74 -30.63 14.45
CA CYS A 126 -12.05 -30.69 15.12
C CYS A 126 -13.07 -31.60 14.41
N ASN A 127 -12.80 -32.08 13.19
CA ASN A 127 -13.70 -32.92 12.42
C ASN A 127 -13.34 -34.41 12.47
N ASN A 128 -12.35 -34.82 13.27
CA ASN A 128 -11.89 -36.22 13.42
C ASN A 128 -12.14 -36.81 14.82
N GLU A 129 -13.08 -36.23 15.62
CA GLU A 129 -13.58 -36.83 16.87
C GLU A 129 -15.03 -37.30 16.72
#